data_30dc78f486cc8e1a1282e6a276862ad2
#
_entry.id   30dc78f486cc8e1a1282e6a276862ad2
#
_cell.length_a   1.000
_cell.length_b   1.000
_cell.length_c   1.000
_cell.angle_alpha   90.00
_cell.angle_beta   90.00
_cell.angle_gamma   90.00
#
_symmetry.space_group_name_H-M   'P 1'
#
loop_
_entity.id
_entity.type
_entity.pdbx_description
1 polymer ?
#
loop_
_entity_poly.entity_id
_entity_poly.type
_entity_poly.pdbx_seq_one_letter_code
_entity_poly.pdbx_strand_id
1 'polypeptide(L)'
;MSKEYETVIGLEVHVELATKTKIFCACSTAFGSAPNTHTCPVCTGMPGSLPVLNKKVVEYAMAVGLATNCQINQYSKFDRKNYFYPDNPQNYQISQLYLPICHDGGVEIETESGGKKTIGIHEIHMEEDAGKLVHDDWEGVSLVDYNRSGVPLIEIVSEPDMRSAEEVIAYLEKLRMTIQYLGASDCKMQEGSMRADVNLSVREKGAKEFGTRTEMKNIGSFKAIAHAIEAETARQIDLIESGEKVVQETRRWNDDQGYSYAMRSKEDAQDYRYFPEPDLVPIVVSDEWLQQIRDNQPELHDEKLARYIAEFGLPEYDAQILTCLLYTSPSPRDRG
;
A
#
# COMPACT_ATOMS: atom_id res chain seq x y z
N MET A 1 21.94 -12.34 -32.21
CA MET A 1 21.67 -11.05 -31.53
C MET A 1 21.28 -11.41 -30.11
N SER A 2 21.88 -10.81 -29.09
CA SER A 2 21.43 -10.98 -27.72
C SER A 2 20.01 -10.44 -27.62
N LYS A 3 19.11 -11.20 -27.00
CA LYS A 3 17.75 -10.74 -26.75
C LYS A 3 17.81 -9.60 -25.74
N GLU A 4 17.06 -8.53 -26.01
CA GLU A 4 16.84 -7.47 -25.02
C GLU A 4 15.56 -7.78 -24.26
N TYR A 5 15.63 -7.66 -22.93
CA TYR A 5 14.50 -7.88 -22.04
C TYR A 5 14.02 -6.57 -21.42
N GLU A 6 12.76 -6.50 -21.08
CA GLU A 6 12.18 -5.43 -20.26
C GLU A 6 11.44 -6.02 -19.06
N THR A 7 11.58 -5.35 -17.94
CA THR A 7 10.85 -5.68 -16.72
C THR A 7 9.49 -4.99 -16.73
N VAL A 8 8.48 -5.67 -16.25
CA VAL A 8 7.11 -5.14 -16.07
C VAL A 8 6.74 -5.27 -14.62
N ILE A 9 6.46 -4.14 -13.96
CA ILE A 9 6.27 -4.07 -12.51
C ILE A 9 4.97 -3.37 -12.19
N GLY A 10 4.19 -3.99 -11.28
CA GLY A 10 3.06 -3.40 -10.58
C GLY A 10 3.26 -3.54 -9.08
N LEU A 11 2.62 -2.69 -8.30
CA LEU A 11 2.70 -2.68 -6.84
C LEU A 11 1.33 -2.82 -6.19
N GLU A 12 1.31 -3.49 -5.05
CA GLU A 12 0.24 -3.43 -4.05
C GLU A 12 0.79 -2.70 -2.84
N VAL A 13 0.30 -1.50 -2.56
CA VAL A 13 0.81 -0.65 -1.48
C VAL A 13 -0.25 -0.54 -0.39
N HIS A 14 0.06 -1.12 0.77
CA HIS A 14 -0.78 -1.05 1.96
C HIS A 14 -0.38 0.11 2.84
N VAL A 15 -1.35 0.90 3.28
CA VAL A 15 -1.13 2.07 4.13
C VAL A 15 -2.09 2.07 5.30
N GLU A 16 -1.54 2.01 6.53
CA GLU A 16 -2.32 2.20 7.75
C GLU A 16 -2.76 3.65 7.87
N LEU A 17 -4.05 3.88 8.07
CA LEU A 17 -4.62 5.22 8.18
C LEU A 17 -4.51 5.79 9.61
N ALA A 18 -4.15 7.06 9.70
CA ALA A 18 -3.94 7.78 10.96
C ALA A 18 -5.27 8.15 11.66
N THR A 19 -6.15 7.18 11.85
CA THR A 19 -7.37 7.35 12.64
C THR A 19 -7.11 7.09 14.11
N LYS A 20 -7.92 7.65 14.99
CA LYS A 20 -7.80 7.41 16.46
C LYS A 20 -8.33 6.04 16.87
N THR A 21 -9.25 5.50 16.08
CA THR A 21 -9.91 4.23 16.35
C THR A 21 -9.83 3.32 15.13
N LYS A 22 -9.95 2.03 15.38
CA LYS A 22 -9.98 0.98 14.35
C LYS A 22 -11.12 1.17 13.35
N ILE A 23 -11.05 0.43 12.23
CA ILE A 23 -12.01 0.58 11.14
C ILE A 23 -13.45 0.21 11.54
N PHE A 24 -13.63 -0.82 12.39
CA PHE A 24 -14.95 -1.36 12.71
C PHE A 24 -15.28 -1.34 14.21
N CYS A 25 -14.44 -0.75 15.07
CA CYS A 25 -14.68 -0.62 16.49
C CYS A 25 -14.00 0.61 17.10
N ALA A 26 -14.23 0.87 18.38
CA ALA A 26 -13.71 2.03 19.10
C ALA A 26 -12.32 1.81 19.73
N CYS A 27 -11.66 0.66 19.53
CA CYS A 27 -10.33 0.41 20.06
C CYS A 27 -9.30 1.36 19.44
N SER A 28 -8.30 1.72 20.24
CA SER A 28 -7.20 2.60 19.82
C SER A 28 -6.35 1.96 18.72
N THR A 29 -5.84 2.78 17.82
CA THR A 29 -4.85 2.42 16.78
C THR A 29 -3.43 2.77 17.21
N ALA A 30 -3.20 3.24 18.45
CA ALA A 30 -1.88 3.69 18.89
C ALA A 30 -0.85 2.54 18.82
N PHE A 31 0.27 2.83 18.15
CA PHE A 31 1.40 1.91 18.00
C PHE A 31 2.21 1.78 19.30
N GLY A 32 2.83 0.60 19.53
CA GLY A 32 3.78 0.40 20.62
C GLY A 32 3.17 0.13 21.99
N SER A 33 1.86 -0.05 22.09
CA SER A 33 1.20 -0.44 23.35
C SER A 33 1.50 -1.90 23.71
N ALA A 34 1.31 -2.27 24.99
CA ALA A 34 1.46 -3.65 25.44
C ALA A 34 0.54 -4.59 24.63
N PRO A 35 1.00 -5.82 24.29
CA PRO A 35 0.23 -6.74 23.48
C PRO A 35 -1.19 -6.98 23.99
N ASN A 36 -2.16 -7.03 23.09
CA ASN A 36 -3.57 -7.33 23.36
C ASN A 36 -4.27 -6.38 24.35
N THR A 37 -3.78 -5.11 24.47
CA THR A 37 -4.43 -4.10 25.32
C THR A 37 -5.43 -3.22 24.54
N HIS A 38 -5.34 -3.18 23.22
CA HIS A 38 -6.25 -2.45 22.33
C HIS A 38 -7.18 -3.42 21.58
N THR A 39 -7.94 -4.22 22.33
CA THR A 39 -8.82 -5.25 21.79
C THR A 39 -10.22 -5.16 22.37
N CYS A 40 -11.20 -5.63 21.62
CA CYS A 40 -12.59 -5.77 22.06
C CYS A 40 -13.25 -6.96 21.32
N PRO A 41 -14.47 -7.37 21.69
CA PRO A 41 -15.14 -8.48 21.01
C PRO A 41 -15.24 -8.34 19.48
N VAL A 42 -15.33 -7.12 18.94
CA VAL A 42 -15.40 -6.90 17.48
C VAL A 42 -14.06 -7.24 16.82
N CYS A 43 -12.97 -6.58 17.20
CA CYS A 43 -11.67 -6.78 16.53
C CYS A 43 -10.98 -8.12 16.91
N THR A 44 -11.55 -8.88 17.84
CA THR A 44 -11.13 -10.27 18.13
C THR A 44 -12.09 -11.31 17.56
N GLY A 45 -13.09 -10.89 16.76
CA GLY A 45 -13.98 -11.80 16.05
C GLY A 45 -14.88 -12.65 16.94
N MET A 46 -15.27 -12.16 18.11
CA MET A 46 -16.12 -12.94 19.02
C MET A 46 -17.54 -13.09 18.47
N PRO A 47 -18.17 -14.28 18.63
CA PRO A 47 -19.52 -14.50 18.15
C PRO A 47 -20.54 -13.49 18.69
N GLY A 48 -21.37 -12.96 17.78
CA GLY A 48 -22.44 -12.01 18.11
C GLY A 48 -21.97 -10.53 18.14
N SER A 49 -20.69 -10.24 17.92
CA SER A 49 -20.20 -8.88 17.73
C SER A 49 -20.46 -8.42 16.28
N LEU A 50 -20.79 -7.13 16.11
CA LEU A 50 -21.06 -6.54 14.80
C LEU A 50 -20.08 -5.37 14.53
N PRO A 51 -19.59 -5.25 13.28
CA PRO A 51 -18.73 -4.15 12.87
C PRO A 51 -19.52 -2.85 12.75
N VAL A 52 -18.88 -1.70 13.04
CA VAL A 52 -19.41 -0.36 12.80
C VAL A 52 -18.35 0.47 12.08
N LEU A 53 -18.64 0.86 10.84
CA LEU A 53 -17.67 1.55 9.99
C LEU A 53 -17.27 2.94 10.55
N ASN A 54 -15.98 3.16 10.65
CA ASN A 54 -15.40 4.45 11.00
C ASN A 54 -15.45 5.39 9.78
N LYS A 55 -16.28 6.44 9.88
CA LYS A 55 -16.43 7.44 8.80
C LYS A 55 -15.11 8.07 8.36
N LYS A 56 -14.17 8.29 9.29
CA LYS A 56 -12.89 8.93 8.98
C LYS A 56 -12.01 8.09 8.05
N VAL A 57 -12.15 6.77 8.09
CA VAL A 57 -11.48 5.85 7.15
C VAL A 57 -11.93 6.11 5.71
N VAL A 58 -13.25 6.23 5.50
CA VAL A 58 -13.82 6.55 4.18
C VAL A 58 -13.34 7.92 3.70
N GLU A 59 -13.34 8.92 4.59
CA GLU A 59 -12.85 10.26 4.27
C GLU A 59 -11.39 10.26 3.83
N TYR A 60 -10.52 9.56 4.55
CA TYR A 60 -9.10 9.44 4.16
C TYR A 60 -8.92 8.67 2.85
N ALA A 61 -9.64 7.57 2.65
CA ALA A 61 -9.57 6.81 1.40
C ALA A 61 -9.99 7.68 0.20
N MET A 62 -11.08 8.43 0.31
CA MET A 62 -11.50 9.37 -0.73
C MET A 62 -10.49 10.50 -0.94
N ALA A 63 -9.91 11.04 0.13
CA ALA A 63 -8.91 12.11 0.03
C ALA A 63 -7.65 11.63 -0.72
N VAL A 64 -7.17 10.41 -0.42
CA VAL A 64 -6.05 9.79 -1.15
C VAL A 64 -6.43 9.55 -2.61
N GLY A 65 -7.63 9.01 -2.86
CA GLY A 65 -8.12 8.79 -4.22
C GLY A 65 -8.17 10.08 -5.05
N LEU A 66 -8.72 11.15 -4.50
CA LEU A 66 -8.76 12.47 -5.17
C LEU A 66 -7.36 13.02 -5.45
N ALA A 67 -6.45 12.91 -4.49
CA ALA A 67 -5.06 13.39 -4.63
C ALA A 67 -4.23 12.57 -5.63
N THR A 68 -4.66 11.35 -5.92
CA THR A 68 -4.07 10.47 -6.93
C THR A 68 -4.90 10.37 -8.21
N ASN A 69 -5.79 11.34 -8.44
CA ASN A 69 -6.62 11.46 -9.65
C ASN A 69 -7.55 10.27 -9.91
N CYS A 70 -7.91 9.51 -8.88
CA CYS A 70 -8.88 8.43 -9.00
C CYS A 70 -10.32 8.95 -9.15
N GLN A 71 -11.14 8.13 -9.78
CA GLN A 71 -12.59 8.26 -9.70
C GLN A 71 -13.08 7.68 -8.38
N ILE A 72 -14.04 8.34 -7.74
CA ILE A 72 -14.64 7.90 -6.49
C ILE A 72 -15.95 7.19 -6.78
N ASN A 73 -16.09 5.94 -6.33
CA ASN A 73 -17.35 5.23 -6.41
C ASN A 73 -18.35 5.79 -5.40
N GLN A 74 -19.44 6.38 -5.88
CA GLN A 74 -20.49 6.92 -5.02
C GLN A 74 -21.34 5.81 -4.36
N TYR A 75 -21.24 4.58 -4.86
CA TYR A 75 -21.79 3.40 -4.22
C TYR A 75 -20.72 2.34 -4.10
N SER A 76 -20.34 2.02 -2.86
CA SER A 76 -19.29 1.08 -2.52
C SER A 76 -19.75 0.14 -1.43
N LYS A 77 -19.14 -1.04 -1.32
CA LYS A 77 -19.47 -2.01 -0.27
C LYS A 77 -18.25 -2.80 0.13
N PHE A 78 -18.34 -3.42 1.31
CA PHE A 78 -17.35 -4.38 1.77
C PHE A 78 -17.73 -5.81 1.37
N ASP A 79 -16.69 -6.63 1.26
CA ASP A 79 -16.75 -8.06 0.99
C ASP A 79 -15.93 -8.81 2.03
N ARG A 80 -16.23 -10.09 2.26
CA ARG A 80 -15.43 -10.97 3.11
C ARG A 80 -14.44 -11.74 2.27
N LYS A 81 -13.15 -11.61 2.62
CA LYS A 81 -12.03 -12.41 2.11
C LYS A 81 -11.76 -13.54 3.11
N ASN A 82 -12.19 -14.76 2.79
CA ASN A 82 -12.17 -15.85 3.74
C ASN A 82 -10.85 -16.61 3.70
N TYR A 83 -10.14 -16.65 4.83
CA TYR A 83 -8.95 -17.47 5.03
C TYR A 83 -8.70 -17.71 6.52
N PHE A 84 -8.05 -18.84 6.84
CA PHE A 84 -7.74 -19.21 8.22
C PHE A 84 -6.26 -18.95 8.49
N TYR A 85 -5.99 -18.05 9.43
CA TYR A 85 -4.66 -17.81 9.93
C TYR A 85 -4.75 -17.29 11.38
N PRO A 86 -3.75 -17.56 12.25
CA PRO A 86 -3.83 -17.19 13.68
C PRO A 86 -4.03 -15.69 13.94
N ASP A 87 -3.53 -14.82 13.06
CA ASP A 87 -3.67 -13.36 13.14
C ASP A 87 -4.98 -12.82 12.57
N ASN A 88 -5.81 -13.68 11.96
CA ASN A 88 -7.11 -13.37 11.43
C ASN A 88 -8.22 -13.97 12.32
N PRO A 89 -8.61 -13.31 13.43
CA PRO A 89 -9.38 -13.94 14.50
C PRO A 89 -10.80 -14.37 14.11
N GLN A 90 -11.39 -13.71 13.12
CA GLN A 90 -12.73 -14.05 12.62
C GLN A 90 -12.72 -15.03 11.43
N ASN A 91 -11.52 -15.47 10.99
CA ASN A 91 -11.31 -16.35 9.84
C ASN A 91 -11.75 -15.75 8.48
N TYR A 92 -11.98 -14.47 8.44
CA TYR A 92 -12.11 -13.65 7.22
C TYR A 92 -11.59 -12.25 7.50
N GLN A 93 -11.18 -11.57 6.44
CA GLN A 93 -10.83 -10.15 6.45
C GLN A 93 -11.95 -9.38 5.77
N ILE A 94 -12.40 -8.29 6.36
CA ILE A 94 -13.33 -7.37 5.72
C ILE A 94 -12.49 -6.47 4.81
N SER A 95 -12.78 -6.52 3.51
CA SER A 95 -12.08 -5.82 2.44
C SER A 95 -13.06 -5.39 1.35
N GLN A 96 -12.59 -4.97 0.18
CA GLN A 96 -13.44 -4.62 -0.96
C GLN A 96 -12.88 -5.28 -2.22
N LEU A 97 -13.67 -6.11 -2.90
CA LEU A 97 -13.25 -6.71 -4.17
C LEU A 97 -14.04 -6.14 -5.34
N TYR A 98 -15.37 -6.13 -5.24
CA TYR A 98 -16.22 -5.84 -6.40
C TYR A 98 -16.52 -4.36 -6.60
N LEU A 99 -16.54 -3.59 -5.52
CA LEU A 99 -16.88 -2.16 -5.54
C LEU A 99 -15.92 -1.39 -4.62
N PRO A 100 -14.64 -1.26 -5.00
CA PRO A 100 -13.65 -0.48 -4.25
C PRO A 100 -14.10 0.97 -4.15
N ILE A 101 -13.59 1.69 -3.17
CA ILE A 101 -13.95 3.11 -2.98
C ILE A 101 -13.42 4.00 -4.10
N CYS A 102 -12.25 3.69 -4.68
CA CYS A 102 -11.64 4.46 -5.76
C CYS A 102 -11.13 3.55 -6.87
N HIS A 103 -11.06 4.06 -8.10
CA HIS A 103 -10.52 3.36 -9.28
C HIS A 103 -10.00 4.33 -10.34
N ASP A 104 -9.27 3.81 -11.32
CA ASP A 104 -8.79 4.53 -12.52
C ASP A 104 -8.08 5.85 -12.20
N GLY A 105 -7.06 5.78 -11.36
CA GLY A 105 -6.24 6.93 -10.99
C GLY A 105 -4.88 6.96 -11.66
N GLY A 106 -4.01 7.86 -11.19
CA GLY A 106 -2.63 7.92 -11.65
C GLY A 106 -1.77 8.91 -10.89
N VAL A 107 -0.50 8.57 -10.80
CA VAL A 107 0.55 9.38 -10.17
C VAL A 107 1.61 9.70 -11.21
N GLU A 108 1.89 10.98 -11.41
CA GLU A 108 2.98 11.43 -12.28
C GLU A 108 4.31 11.35 -11.53
N ILE A 109 5.29 10.69 -12.13
CA ILE A 109 6.66 10.57 -11.64
C ILE A 109 7.63 11.20 -12.62
N GLU A 110 8.79 11.61 -12.13
CA GLU A 110 9.93 11.98 -12.95
C GLU A 110 10.77 10.74 -13.24
N THR A 111 11.18 10.57 -14.50
CA THR A 111 12.07 9.49 -14.93
C THR A 111 13.52 9.95 -14.87
N GLU A 112 14.49 9.03 -14.76
CA GLU A 112 15.92 9.34 -14.79
C GLU A 112 16.36 10.14 -16.03
N SER A 113 15.65 9.98 -17.15
CA SER A 113 15.90 10.75 -18.37
C SER A 113 15.39 12.21 -18.30
N GLY A 114 14.81 12.62 -17.17
CA GLY A 114 14.22 13.95 -16.98
C GLY A 114 12.85 14.13 -17.64
N GLY A 115 12.24 13.03 -18.08
CA GLY A 115 10.85 13.02 -18.59
C GLY A 115 9.85 12.79 -17.48
N LYS A 116 8.57 13.01 -17.80
CA LYS A 116 7.44 12.69 -16.93
C LYS A 116 6.73 11.44 -17.43
N LYS A 117 6.30 10.60 -16.47
CA LYS A 117 5.55 9.38 -16.75
C LYS A 117 4.43 9.24 -15.74
N THR A 118 3.23 8.93 -16.20
CA THR A 118 2.11 8.62 -15.32
C THR A 118 2.09 7.11 -15.06
N ILE A 119 2.08 6.73 -13.79
CA ILE A 119 1.84 5.36 -13.34
C ILE A 119 0.36 5.27 -12.97
N GLY A 120 -0.37 4.39 -13.63
CA GLY A 120 -1.78 4.18 -13.38
C GLY A 120 -2.04 3.56 -12.00
N ILE A 121 -3.14 3.94 -11.39
CA ILE A 121 -3.71 3.26 -10.22
C ILE A 121 -4.96 2.55 -10.69
N HIS A 122 -4.95 1.22 -10.58
CA HIS A 122 -6.09 0.39 -10.93
C HIS A 122 -7.25 0.64 -9.96
N GLU A 123 -6.97 0.52 -8.66
CA GLU A 123 -7.96 0.76 -7.61
C GLU A 123 -7.31 1.14 -6.28
N ILE A 124 -8.13 1.74 -5.40
CA ILE A 124 -7.85 1.87 -3.97
C ILE A 124 -9.04 1.30 -3.24
N HIS A 125 -8.80 0.34 -2.37
CA HIS A 125 -9.84 -0.24 -1.53
C HIS A 125 -9.51 -0.15 -0.04
N MET A 126 -10.54 -0.18 0.78
CA MET A 126 -10.42 -0.15 2.24
C MET A 126 -10.48 -1.57 2.78
N GLU A 127 -9.67 -1.84 3.79
CA GLU A 127 -9.66 -3.12 4.49
C GLU A 127 -9.21 -2.98 5.94
N GLU A 128 -9.34 -4.04 6.71
CA GLU A 128 -8.78 -4.13 8.06
C GLU A 128 -7.44 -4.84 8.05
N ASP A 129 -6.48 -4.39 8.89
CA ASP A 129 -5.23 -5.11 9.08
C ASP A 129 -5.44 -6.35 9.95
N ALA A 130 -4.60 -7.37 9.75
CA ALA A 130 -4.54 -8.57 10.58
C ALA A 130 -3.76 -8.30 11.88
N GLY A 131 -3.85 -9.20 12.84
CA GLY A 131 -3.01 -9.19 14.02
C GLY A 131 -1.52 -9.36 13.69
N LYS A 132 -0.68 -9.30 14.69
CA LYS A 132 0.76 -9.53 14.57
C LYS A 132 1.13 -10.90 15.14
N LEU A 133 1.85 -11.70 14.36
CA LEU A 133 2.47 -12.95 14.83
C LEU A 133 3.92 -12.69 15.23
N VAL A 134 4.28 -13.21 16.40
CA VAL A 134 5.66 -13.27 16.87
C VAL A 134 6.00 -14.75 17.07
N HIS A 135 6.88 -15.25 16.21
CA HIS A 135 7.37 -16.62 16.33
C HIS A 135 8.51 -16.68 17.33
N ASP A 136 8.40 -17.59 18.28
CA ASP A 136 9.46 -17.93 19.22
C ASP A 136 9.99 -19.32 18.88
N ASP A 137 11.09 -19.34 18.14
CA ASP A 137 11.73 -20.60 17.69
C ASP A 137 12.32 -21.39 18.86
N TRP A 138 12.63 -20.72 19.97
CA TRP A 138 13.20 -21.37 21.16
C TRP A 138 12.14 -22.16 21.92
N GLU A 139 10.96 -21.58 22.11
CA GLU A 139 9.85 -22.24 22.80
C GLU A 139 8.96 -23.04 21.83
N GLY A 140 9.16 -22.88 20.53
CA GLY A 140 8.36 -23.56 19.50
C GLY A 140 6.90 -23.10 19.47
N VAL A 141 6.65 -21.84 19.81
CA VAL A 141 5.31 -21.24 19.87
C VAL A 141 5.17 -20.02 18.99
N SER A 142 3.96 -19.66 18.66
CA SER A 142 3.62 -18.39 18.01
C SER A 142 2.72 -17.57 18.91
N LEU A 143 3.18 -16.39 19.30
CA LEU A 143 2.39 -15.44 20.06
C LEU A 143 1.60 -14.55 19.13
N VAL A 144 0.36 -14.25 19.46
CA VAL A 144 -0.54 -13.42 18.66
C VAL A 144 -0.87 -12.14 19.42
N ASP A 145 -0.58 -11.00 18.77
CA ASP A 145 -0.96 -9.69 19.27
C ASP A 145 -2.05 -9.09 18.35
N TYR A 146 -3.26 -8.96 18.90
CA TYR A 146 -4.41 -8.41 18.18
C TYR A 146 -4.54 -6.88 18.30
N ASN A 147 -3.56 -6.16 18.84
CA ASN A 147 -3.59 -4.70 18.85
C ASN A 147 -3.70 -4.12 17.43
N ARG A 148 -3.05 -4.75 16.45
CA ARG A 148 -3.12 -4.33 15.05
C ARG A 148 -4.39 -4.82 14.35
N SER A 149 -5.00 -5.93 14.77
CA SER A 149 -6.23 -6.47 14.17
C SER A 149 -7.34 -5.42 14.09
N GLY A 150 -7.82 -5.12 12.90
CA GLY A 150 -8.81 -4.08 12.65
C GLY A 150 -8.25 -2.64 12.56
N VAL A 151 -6.93 -2.44 12.54
CA VAL A 151 -6.34 -1.14 12.18
C VAL A 151 -6.73 -0.84 10.74
N PRO A 152 -7.21 0.40 10.44
CA PRO A 152 -7.66 0.73 9.09
C PRO A 152 -6.53 0.72 8.08
N LEU A 153 -6.70 0.01 7.00
CA LEU A 153 -5.83 0.00 5.83
C LEU A 153 -6.55 0.54 4.61
N ILE A 154 -5.77 1.14 3.72
CA ILE A 154 -6.07 1.19 2.29
C ILE A 154 -5.01 0.40 1.54
N GLU A 155 -5.43 -0.35 0.55
CA GLU A 155 -4.55 -0.97 -0.43
C GLU A 155 -4.67 -0.20 -1.74
N ILE A 156 -3.53 0.23 -2.27
CA ILE A 156 -3.40 0.97 -3.52
C ILE A 156 -2.75 0.04 -4.53
N VAL A 157 -3.52 -0.37 -5.52
CA VAL A 157 -3.06 -1.28 -6.58
C VAL A 157 -2.68 -0.48 -7.80
N SER A 158 -1.41 -0.52 -8.21
CA SER A 158 -0.96 0.15 -9.42
C SER A 158 -1.22 -0.69 -10.66
N GLU A 159 -1.33 -0.03 -11.82
CA GLU A 159 -1.16 -0.70 -13.10
C GLU A 159 0.30 -1.16 -13.30
N PRO A 160 0.57 -2.19 -14.14
CA PRO A 160 1.93 -2.71 -14.37
C PRO A 160 2.73 -1.83 -15.34
N ASP A 161 2.79 -0.54 -15.03
CA ASP A 161 3.38 0.49 -15.90
C ASP A 161 4.86 0.71 -15.66
N MET A 162 5.38 0.34 -14.48
CA MET A 162 6.77 0.58 -14.12
C MET A 162 7.70 -0.40 -14.82
N ARG A 163 8.91 0.07 -15.15
CA ARG A 163 9.89 -0.69 -15.94
C ARG A 163 11.26 -0.83 -15.26
N SER A 164 11.47 -0.10 -14.17
CA SER A 164 12.73 -0.12 -13.43
C SER A 164 12.54 0.08 -11.94
N ALA A 165 13.58 -0.22 -11.15
CA ALA A 165 13.59 0.02 -9.72
C ALA A 165 13.47 1.52 -9.39
N GLU A 166 14.08 2.39 -10.20
CA GLU A 166 14.04 3.85 -10.04
C GLU A 166 12.63 4.38 -10.21
N GLU A 167 11.88 3.90 -11.20
CA GLU A 167 10.48 4.27 -11.41
C GLU A 167 9.61 3.83 -10.22
N VAL A 168 9.88 2.65 -9.66
CA VAL A 168 9.19 2.15 -8.46
C VAL A 168 9.47 3.04 -7.25
N ILE A 169 10.73 3.41 -7.03
CA ILE A 169 11.09 4.29 -5.91
C ILE A 169 10.47 5.68 -6.09
N ALA A 170 10.54 6.26 -7.29
CA ALA A 170 9.93 7.56 -7.58
C ALA A 170 8.41 7.53 -7.32
N TYR A 171 7.72 6.47 -7.72
CA TYR A 171 6.30 6.27 -7.45
C TYR A 171 5.99 6.18 -5.96
N LEU A 172 6.73 5.34 -5.22
CA LEU A 172 6.52 5.15 -3.78
C LEU A 172 6.83 6.42 -2.98
N GLU A 173 7.87 7.16 -3.34
CA GLU A 173 8.21 8.44 -2.69
C GLU A 173 7.13 9.49 -2.93
N LYS A 174 6.63 9.58 -4.16
CA LYS A 174 5.54 10.49 -4.51
C LYS A 174 4.25 10.14 -3.78
N LEU A 175 3.89 8.86 -3.76
CA LEU A 175 2.70 8.37 -3.07
C LEU A 175 2.81 8.63 -1.56
N ARG A 176 3.94 8.29 -0.95
CA ARG A 176 4.22 8.55 0.48
C ARG A 176 4.05 10.03 0.81
N MET A 177 4.68 10.90 0.02
CA MET A 177 4.60 12.34 0.23
C MET A 177 3.17 12.86 0.14
N THR A 178 2.43 12.43 -0.87
CA THR A 178 1.01 12.79 -1.06
C THR A 178 0.17 12.40 0.15
N ILE A 179 0.30 11.16 0.63
CA ILE A 179 -0.45 10.64 1.77
C ILE A 179 -0.09 11.35 3.08
N GLN A 180 1.20 11.68 3.26
CA GLN A 180 1.67 12.44 4.42
C GLN A 180 1.13 13.88 4.41
N TYR A 181 1.11 14.55 3.25
CA TYR A 181 0.53 15.90 3.10
C TYR A 181 -0.97 15.93 3.43
N LEU A 182 -1.70 14.89 3.08
CA LEU A 182 -3.10 14.71 3.45
C LEU A 182 -3.32 14.45 4.95
N GLY A 183 -2.24 14.15 5.70
CA GLY A 183 -2.35 13.71 7.09
C GLY A 183 -3.06 12.36 7.24
N ALA A 184 -3.15 11.58 6.16
CA ALA A 184 -3.86 10.31 6.16
C ALA A 184 -3.06 9.16 6.76
N SER A 185 -1.71 9.25 6.73
CA SER A 185 -0.78 8.29 7.35
C SER A 185 0.58 8.94 7.57
N ASP A 186 1.38 8.39 8.47
CA ASP A 186 2.79 8.73 8.62
C ASP A 186 3.71 7.96 7.66
N CYS A 187 3.20 6.91 7.02
CA CYS A 187 3.86 6.10 6.00
C CYS A 187 5.27 5.61 6.40
N LYS A 188 5.42 5.11 7.62
CA LYS A 188 6.69 4.58 8.12
C LYS A 188 6.80 3.09 7.82
N MET A 189 7.69 2.70 6.92
CA MET A 189 7.93 1.29 6.60
C MET A 189 8.46 0.50 7.80
N GLN A 190 9.30 1.10 8.65
CA GLN A 190 9.89 0.44 9.81
C GLN A 190 8.87 0.10 10.90
N GLU A 191 7.79 0.85 10.99
CA GLU A 191 6.67 0.60 11.91
C GLU A 191 5.56 -0.21 11.25
N GLY A 192 5.65 -0.44 9.92
CA GLY A 192 4.68 -1.20 9.13
C GLY A 192 3.46 -0.40 8.68
N SER A 193 3.43 0.92 8.93
CA SER A 193 2.33 1.78 8.47
C SER A 193 2.33 2.06 6.96
N MET A 194 3.39 1.68 6.25
CA MET A 194 3.44 1.56 4.80
C MET A 194 4.17 0.27 4.43
N ARG A 195 3.59 -0.55 3.56
CA ARG A 195 4.17 -1.80 3.04
C ARG A 195 3.95 -1.83 1.54
N ALA A 196 4.86 -2.45 0.80
CA ALA A 196 4.72 -2.62 -0.63
C ALA A 196 5.07 -4.05 -1.03
N ASP A 197 4.16 -4.70 -1.73
CA ASP A 197 4.38 -5.97 -2.40
C ASP A 197 4.66 -5.69 -3.88
N VAL A 198 5.70 -6.35 -4.42
CA VAL A 198 6.16 -6.12 -5.79
C VAL A 198 5.75 -7.26 -6.68
N ASN A 199 4.91 -6.97 -7.66
CA ASN A 199 4.53 -7.88 -8.73
C ASN A 199 5.44 -7.62 -9.95
N LEU A 200 6.25 -8.61 -10.32
CA LEU A 200 7.26 -8.47 -11.36
C LEU A 200 7.20 -9.61 -12.38
N SER A 201 7.32 -9.26 -13.65
CA SER A 201 7.58 -10.20 -14.74
C SER A 201 8.60 -9.64 -15.72
N VAL A 202 9.25 -10.52 -16.47
CA VAL A 202 10.20 -10.16 -17.54
C VAL A 202 9.66 -10.65 -18.87
N ARG A 203 9.78 -9.83 -19.92
CA ARG A 203 9.43 -10.18 -21.31
C ARG A 203 10.51 -9.69 -22.28
N GLU A 204 10.52 -10.25 -23.49
CA GLU A 204 11.35 -9.68 -24.55
C GLU A 204 10.88 -8.26 -24.86
N LYS A 205 11.81 -7.33 -25.06
CA LYS A 205 11.52 -5.93 -25.30
C LYS A 205 10.61 -5.73 -26.54
N GLY A 206 9.50 -5.06 -26.34
CA GLY A 206 8.50 -4.87 -27.38
C GLY A 206 7.49 -6.00 -27.55
N ALA A 207 7.56 -7.08 -26.78
CA ALA A 207 6.52 -8.09 -26.73
C ALA A 207 5.21 -7.50 -26.19
N LYS A 208 4.07 -7.93 -26.75
CA LYS A 208 2.75 -7.45 -26.29
C LYS A 208 2.26 -8.17 -25.03
N GLU A 209 2.59 -9.45 -24.89
CA GLU A 209 2.16 -10.28 -23.78
C GLU A 209 3.11 -10.12 -22.59
N PHE A 210 2.56 -10.16 -21.39
CA PHE A 210 3.35 -10.15 -20.17
C PHE A 210 4.04 -11.50 -19.97
N GLY A 211 5.19 -11.47 -19.28
CA GLY A 211 5.84 -12.68 -18.77
C GLY A 211 5.09 -13.27 -17.59
N THR A 212 5.63 -14.38 -17.05
CA THR A 212 5.07 -14.99 -15.84
C THR A 212 5.39 -14.13 -14.61
N ARG A 213 4.36 -13.72 -13.89
CA ARG A 213 4.45 -12.86 -12.72
C ARG A 213 4.93 -13.62 -11.49
N THR A 214 5.86 -13.02 -10.75
CA THR A 214 6.19 -13.38 -9.38
C THR A 214 5.80 -12.23 -8.45
N GLU A 215 5.35 -12.54 -7.25
CA GLU A 215 5.02 -11.60 -6.21
C GLU A 215 6.11 -11.63 -5.13
N MET A 216 6.74 -10.50 -4.82
CA MET A 216 7.76 -10.40 -3.79
C MET A 216 7.21 -9.69 -2.56
N LYS A 217 7.34 -10.32 -1.39
CA LYS A 217 6.87 -9.85 -0.10
C LYS A 217 8.00 -9.68 0.91
N ASN A 218 7.66 -9.05 2.05
CA ASN A 218 8.57 -8.87 3.19
C ASN A 218 9.75 -7.94 2.89
N ILE A 219 9.48 -6.84 2.20
CA ILE A 219 10.52 -5.87 1.84
C ILE A 219 10.40 -4.65 2.76
N GLY A 220 11.42 -4.41 3.59
CA GLY A 220 11.35 -3.47 4.72
C GLY A 220 11.80 -2.04 4.44
N SER A 221 12.27 -1.73 3.22
CA SER A 221 12.75 -0.39 2.87
C SER A 221 12.72 -0.16 1.36
N PHE A 222 12.73 1.10 0.92
CA PHE A 222 12.82 1.44 -0.50
C PHE A 222 14.11 0.91 -1.14
N LYS A 223 15.22 0.96 -0.40
CA LYS A 223 16.48 0.37 -0.87
C LYS A 223 16.37 -1.14 -1.08
N ALA A 224 15.74 -1.84 -0.14
CA ALA A 224 15.50 -3.28 -0.26
C ALA A 224 14.55 -3.61 -1.43
N ILE A 225 13.57 -2.74 -1.73
CA ILE A 225 12.68 -2.88 -2.90
C ILE A 225 13.52 -2.82 -4.19
N ALA A 226 14.42 -1.84 -4.33
CA ALA A 226 15.28 -1.73 -5.50
C ALA A 226 16.13 -2.99 -5.69
N HIS A 227 16.81 -3.44 -4.64
CA HIS A 227 17.63 -4.67 -4.69
C HIS A 227 16.80 -5.91 -5.03
N ALA A 228 15.58 -6.04 -4.48
CA ALA A 228 14.70 -7.14 -4.77
C ALA A 228 14.28 -7.17 -6.24
N ILE A 229 13.96 -6.02 -6.82
CA ILE A 229 13.60 -5.88 -8.24
C ILE A 229 14.78 -6.27 -9.12
N GLU A 230 15.98 -5.76 -8.86
CA GLU A 230 17.19 -6.08 -9.62
C GLU A 230 17.51 -7.57 -9.58
N ALA A 231 17.50 -8.15 -8.38
CA ALA A 231 17.80 -9.57 -8.19
C ALA A 231 16.77 -10.49 -8.87
N GLU A 232 15.48 -10.17 -8.75
CA GLU A 232 14.40 -10.98 -9.35
C GLU A 232 14.38 -10.82 -10.86
N THR A 233 14.66 -9.64 -11.40
CA THR A 233 14.81 -9.42 -12.85
C THR A 233 15.93 -10.27 -13.40
N ALA A 234 17.12 -10.26 -12.78
CA ALA A 234 18.25 -11.09 -13.19
C ALA A 234 17.91 -12.58 -13.15
N ARG A 235 17.29 -13.04 -12.05
CA ARG A 235 16.88 -14.44 -11.89
C ARG A 235 15.93 -14.90 -13.00
N GLN A 236 14.91 -14.08 -13.34
CA GLN A 236 13.96 -14.43 -14.40
C GLN A 236 14.62 -14.45 -15.78
N ILE A 237 15.52 -13.52 -16.09
CA ILE A 237 16.28 -13.49 -17.33
C ILE A 237 17.14 -14.77 -17.44
N ASP A 238 17.87 -15.13 -16.40
CA ASP A 238 18.72 -16.33 -16.36
C ASP A 238 17.91 -17.61 -16.63
N LEU A 239 16.72 -17.75 -16.02
CA LEU A 239 15.82 -18.86 -16.28
C LEU A 239 15.37 -18.92 -17.74
N ILE A 240 14.93 -17.77 -18.29
CA ILE A 240 14.47 -17.68 -19.67
C ILE A 240 15.60 -18.02 -20.66
N GLU A 241 16.81 -17.53 -20.43
CA GLU A 241 17.97 -17.77 -21.29
C GLU A 241 18.48 -19.21 -21.19
N SER A 242 18.34 -19.86 -20.02
CA SER A 242 18.65 -21.29 -19.86
C SER A 242 17.57 -22.23 -20.46
N GLY A 243 16.47 -21.68 -20.95
CA GLY A 243 15.33 -22.43 -21.49
C GLY A 243 14.39 -22.99 -20.43
N GLU A 244 14.54 -22.54 -19.19
CA GLU A 244 13.65 -22.87 -18.08
C GLU A 244 12.44 -21.94 -18.07
N LYS A 245 11.38 -22.35 -17.37
CA LYS A 245 10.15 -21.54 -17.22
C LYS A 245 10.13 -20.84 -15.88
N VAL A 246 9.80 -19.57 -15.90
CA VAL A 246 9.43 -18.84 -14.67
C VAL A 246 8.11 -19.41 -14.15
N VAL A 247 8.06 -19.74 -12.85
CA VAL A 247 6.86 -20.24 -12.17
C VAL A 247 6.15 -19.06 -11.50
N GLN A 248 4.82 -19.01 -11.61
CA GLN A 248 4.02 -18.02 -10.88
C GLN A 248 3.96 -18.40 -9.41
N GLU A 249 4.63 -17.62 -8.56
CA GLU A 249 4.78 -17.91 -7.14
C GLU A 249 4.92 -16.63 -6.31
N THR A 250 4.61 -16.75 -5.01
CA THR A 250 4.95 -15.72 -4.01
C THR A 250 6.33 -16.04 -3.45
N ARG A 251 7.20 -15.03 -3.43
CA ARG A 251 8.59 -15.12 -2.97
C ARG A 251 8.82 -14.18 -1.80
N ARG A 252 9.61 -14.61 -0.82
CA ARG A 252 10.04 -13.78 0.31
C ARG A 252 11.44 -13.24 0.04
N TRP A 253 11.58 -11.91 0.18
CA TRP A 253 12.87 -11.26 0.10
C TRP A 253 13.67 -11.45 1.40
N ASN A 254 14.95 -11.75 1.27
CA ASN A 254 15.93 -11.78 2.35
C ASN A 254 17.00 -10.72 2.07
N ASP A 255 16.89 -9.58 2.77
CA ASP A 255 17.75 -8.42 2.53
C ASP A 255 19.20 -8.68 2.94
N ASP A 256 19.43 -9.46 4.02
CA ASP A 256 20.78 -9.77 4.52
C ASP A 256 21.58 -10.64 3.52
N GLN A 257 20.88 -11.50 2.79
CA GLN A 257 21.51 -12.45 1.85
C GLN A 257 21.36 -12.00 0.39
N GLY A 258 20.56 -10.98 0.11
CA GLY A 258 20.37 -10.42 -1.23
C GLY A 258 19.70 -11.37 -2.23
N TYR A 259 18.82 -12.25 -1.76
CA TYR A 259 18.05 -13.14 -2.65
C TYR A 259 16.61 -13.37 -2.16
N SER A 260 15.77 -13.87 -3.05
CA SER A 260 14.40 -14.28 -2.73
C SER A 260 14.25 -15.79 -2.77
N TYR A 261 13.35 -16.36 -1.97
CA TYR A 261 13.00 -17.76 -2.01
C TYR A 261 11.48 -17.96 -2.08
N ALA A 262 11.06 -19.04 -2.75
CA ALA A 262 9.65 -19.37 -2.91
C ALA A 262 9.00 -19.66 -1.55
N MET A 263 7.85 -19.06 -1.29
CA MET A 263 7.02 -19.36 -0.12
C MET A 263 5.94 -20.38 -0.45
N ARG A 264 5.23 -20.17 -1.58
CA ARG A 264 4.17 -21.03 -2.08
C ARG A 264 4.04 -20.87 -3.58
N SER A 265 3.59 -21.92 -4.25
CA SER A 265 3.29 -21.89 -5.68
C SER A 265 1.81 -21.55 -5.93
N LYS A 266 1.45 -21.34 -7.20
CA LYS A 266 0.06 -21.13 -7.63
C LYS A 266 -0.86 -22.32 -7.30
N GLU A 267 -0.32 -23.54 -7.21
CA GLU A 267 -1.08 -24.73 -6.83
C GLU A 267 -1.59 -24.67 -5.39
N ASP A 268 -0.93 -23.87 -4.54
CA ASP A 268 -1.34 -23.58 -3.16
C ASP A 268 -2.21 -22.31 -3.04
N ALA A 269 -2.60 -21.70 -4.17
CA ALA A 269 -3.43 -20.49 -4.16
C ALA A 269 -4.80 -20.81 -3.54
N GLN A 270 -5.10 -20.12 -2.44
CA GLN A 270 -6.38 -20.27 -1.77
C GLN A 270 -7.47 -19.56 -2.57
N ASP A 271 -8.59 -20.24 -2.78
CA ASP A 271 -9.84 -19.59 -3.18
C ASP A 271 -10.43 -18.89 -1.94
N TYR A 272 -10.37 -17.57 -1.92
CA TYR A 272 -10.87 -16.78 -0.79
C TYR A 272 -12.39 -16.75 -0.68
N ARG A 273 -13.15 -17.28 -1.64
CA ARG A 273 -14.62 -17.38 -1.63
C ARG A 273 -15.28 -16.07 -1.20
N TYR A 274 -14.93 -14.98 -1.89
CA TYR A 274 -15.47 -13.66 -1.61
C TYR A 274 -16.99 -13.64 -1.71
N PHE A 275 -17.63 -12.98 -0.75
CA PHE A 275 -19.04 -12.62 -0.77
C PHE A 275 -19.26 -11.29 -0.05
N PRO A 276 -20.36 -10.56 -0.33
CA PRO A 276 -20.65 -9.29 0.34
C PRO A 276 -20.70 -9.43 1.85
N GLU A 277 -20.09 -8.46 2.58
CA GLU A 277 -20.16 -8.41 4.03
C GLU A 277 -21.59 -8.10 4.48
N PRO A 278 -22.31 -9.04 5.13
CA PRO A 278 -23.72 -8.88 5.44
C PRO A 278 -23.99 -7.94 6.62
N ASP A 279 -22.99 -7.70 7.47
CA ASP A 279 -23.15 -6.91 8.70
C ASP A 279 -22.84 -5.42 8.49
N LEU A 280 -22.40 -5.03 7.28
CA LEU A 280 -22.15 -3.64 6.89
C LEU A 280 -23.09 -3.21 5.77
N VAL A 281 -23.75 -2.08 5.95
CA VAL A 281 -24.52 -1.44 4.88
C VAL A 281 -23.60 -0.88 3.81
N PRO A 282 -24.04 -0.80 2.55
CA PRO A 282 -23.28 -0.13 1.51
C PRO A 282 -22.95 1.32 1.87
N ILE A 283 -21.80 1.79 1.40
CA ILE A 283 -21.37 3.18 1.53
C ILE A 283 -21.97 3.95 0.37
N VAL A 284 -22.74 4.99 0.70
CA VAL A 284 -23.29 5.92 -0.29
C VAL A 284 -22.60 7.27 -0.10
N VAL A 285 -21.83 7.67 -1.08
CA VAL A 285 -21.10 8.95 -1.10
C VAL A 285 -21.95 9.96 -1.85
N SER A 286 -22.50 10.97 -1.14
CA SER A 286 -23.24 12.04 -1.79
C SER A 286 -22.27 13.05 -2.45
N ASP A 287 -22.79 13.82 -3.43
CA ASP A 287 -22.03 14.87 -4.08
C ASP A 287 -21.55 15.93 -3.08
N GLU A 288 -22.39 16.26 -2.08
CA GLU A 288 -22.05 17.23 -1.03
C GLU A 288 -20.90 16.71 -0.14
N TRP A 289 -20.92 15.41 0.22
CA TRP A 289 -19.84 14.82 1.01
C TRP A 289 -18.54 14.77 0.22
N LEU A 290 -18.61 14.35 -1.04
CA LEU A 290 -17.44 14.35 -1.93
C LEU A 290 -16.88 15.77 -2.12
N GLN A 291 -17.74 16.78 -2.29
CA GLN A 291 -17.32 18.16 -2.43
C GLN A 291 -16.67 18.68 -1.13
N GLN A 292 -17.20 18.34 0.04
CA GLN A 292 -16.56 18.66 1.32
C GLN A 292 -15.15 18.09 1.44
N ILE A 293 -14.92 16.85 0.95
CA ILE A 293 -13.57 16.27 0.94
C ILE A 293 -12.64 17.06 0.02
N ARG A 294 -13.12 17.44 -1.18
CA ARG A 294 -12.34 18.27 -2.12
C ARG A 294 -11.95 19.62 -1.52
N ASP A 295 -12.91 20.31 -0.93
CA ASP A 295 -12.72 21.65 -0.37
C ASP A 295 -11.78 21.65 0.86
N ASN A 296 -11.69 20.54 1.57
CA ASN A 296 -10.84 20.37 2.74
C ASN A 296 -9.48 19.73 2.42
N GLN A 297 -9.15 19.45 1.17
CA GLN A 297 -7.81 18.96 0.82
C GLN A 297 -6.77 20.07 1.08
N PRO A 298 -5.66 19.74 1.76
CA PRO A 298 -4.56 20.67 1.88
C PRO A 298 -3.88 20.90 0.52
N GLU A 299 -3.16 21.99 0.38
CA GLU A 299 -2.23 22.18 -0.74
C GLU A 299 -1.21 21.03 -0.76
N LEU A 300 -1.12 20.33 -1.86
CA LEU A 300 -0.18 19.21 -2.02
C LEU A 300 1.24 19.70 -2.31
N HIS A 301 2.21 18.77 -2.20
CA HIS A 301 3.62 19.07 -2.37
C HIS A 301 3.93 19.85 -3.66
N ASP A 302 3.46 19.39 -4.81
CA ASP A 302 3.80 20.00 -6.09
C ASP A 302 3.21 21.39 -6.27
N GLU A 303 1.98 21.58 -5.79
CA GLU A 303 1.32 22.89 -5.78
C GLU A 303 2.10 23.86 -4.89
N LYS A 304 2.50 23.40 -3.72
CA LYS A 304 3.30 24.17 -2.77
C LYS A 304 4.69 24.48 -3.31
N LEU A 305 5.33 23.53 -3.96
CA LEU A 305 6.63 23.70 -4.63
C LEU A 305 6.53 24.78 -5.71
N ALA A 306 5.55 24.64 -6.60
CA ALA A 306 5.31 25.62 -7.67
C ALA A 306 5.02 27.02 -7.11
N ARG A 307 4.22 27.11 -6.04
CA ARG A 307 3.92 28.37 -5.38
C ARG A 307 5.16 29.00 -4.75
N TYR A 308 6.03 28.23 -4.09
CA TYR A 308 7.25 28.76 -3.47
C TYR A 308 8.22 29.32 -4.53
N ILE A 309 8.34 28.66 -5.66
CA ILE A 309 9.14 29.16 -6.80
C ILE A 309 8.53 30.46 -7.34
N ALA A 310 7.20 30.46 -7.59
CA ALA A 310 6.53 31.60 -8.24
C ALA A 310 6.41 32.84 -7.34
N GLU A 311 6.03 32.66 -6.06
CA GLU A 311 5.73 33.78 -5.15
C GLU A 311 6.99 34.31 -4.42
N PHE A 312 7.91 33.41 -4.04
CA PHE A 312 9.09 33.80 -3.28
C PHE A 312 10.37 33.87 -4.13
N GLY A 313 10.31 33.48 -5.42
CA GLY A 313 11.45 33.50 -6.31
C GLY A 313 12.57 32.54 -5.87
N LEU A 314 12.23 31.47 -5.16
CA LEU A 314 13.21 30.52 -4.67
C LEU A 314 13.75 29.67 -5.83
N PRO A 315 15.05 29.34 -5.82
CA PRO A 315 15.59 28.29 -6.68
C PRO A 315 14.83 26.98 -6.42
N GLU A 316 14.61 26.19 -7.47
CA GLU A 316 13.89 24.92 -7.38
C GLU A 316 14.44 24.00 -6.28
N TYR A 317 15.75 23.89 -6.21
CA TYR A 317 16.42 23.08 -5.18
C TYR A 317 16.06 23.52 -3.74
N ASP A 318 16.08 24.83 -3.46
CA ASP A 318 15.75 25.35 -2.14
C ASP A 318 14.26 25.16 -1.83
N ALA A 319 13.40 25.36 -2.84
CA ALA A 319 11.99 25.14 -2.71
C ALA A 319 11.65 23.65 -2.47
N GLN A 320 12.34 22.73 -3.14
CA GLN A 320 12.24 21.29 -2.89
C GLN A 320 12.61 20.93 -1.46
N ILE A 321 13.74 21.44 -0.94
CA ILE A 321 14.13 21.22 0.45
C ILE A 321 13.05 21.69 1.42
N LEU A 322 12.51 22.87 1.22
CA LEU A 322 11.50 23.46 2.11
C LEU A 322 10.15 22.75 2.05
N THR A 323 9.80 22.14 0.92
CA THR A 323 8.54 21.44 0.72
C THR A 323 8.64 19.93 0.96
N CYS A 324 9.81 19.31 0.78
CA CYS A 324 10.05 17.90 1.11
C CYS A 324 9.91 17.58 2.60
N LEU A 325 10.12 18.57 3.46
CA LEU A 325 10.19 18.39 4.89
C LEU A 325 8.86 18.70 5.56
N LEU A 326 7.97 17.73 5.59
CA LEU A 326 6.95 17.64 6.64
C LEU A 326 7.58 17.52 8.05
N TYR A 327 8.84 17.21 8.12
CA TYR A 327 9.69 17.18 9.32
C TYR A 327 10.78 18.26 9.28
N THR A 328 10.41 19.48 9.02
CA THR A 328 11.27 20.54 9.51
C THR A 328 11.32 20.38 11.01
N SER A 329 12.51 20.05 11.53
CA SER A 329 12.81 20.30 12.93
C SER A 329 12.22 21.66 13.27
N PRO A 330 11.38 21.79 14.31
CA PRO A 330 10.83 23.09 14.66
C PRO A 330 11.98 24.07 14.72
N SER A 331 11.81 25.22 14.08
CA SER A 331 12.79 26.31 14.14
C SER A 331 13.21 26.49 15.60
N PRO A 332 14.47 26.77 15.91
CA PRO A 332 14.88 27.10 17.27
C PRO A 332 13.97 28.18 17.92
N ARG A 333 13.26 28.97 17.12
CA ARG A 333 12.23 29.94 17.57
C ARG A 333 10.92 29.30 17.98
N ASP A 334 10.60 28.07 17.51
CA ASP A 334 9.36 27.35 17.83
C ASP A 334 9.51 26.50 19.11
N ARG A 335 10.66 26.55 19.76
CA ARG A 335 10.95 25.92 21.06
C ARG A 335 10.75 26.87 22.26
N GLY A 336 9.98 27.90 22.05
CA GLY A 336 9.59 28.84 23.10
C GLY A 336 8.55 28.32 24.08
#